data_ae27567775b07b19f280859a27cf6be6
#
_entry.id   ae27567775b07b19f280859a27cf6be6
#
_cell.length_a   1.000
_cell.length_b   1.000
_cell.length_c   1.000
_cell.angle_alpha   90.00
_cell.angle_beta   90.00
_cell.angle_gamma   90.00
#
_symmetry.space_group_name_H-M   'P 1'
#
loop_
_entity.id
_entity.type
_entity.pdbx_description
1 polymer ?
#
loop_
_entity_poly.entity_id
_entity_poly.type
_entity_poly.pdbx_seq_one_letter_code
_entity_poly.pdbx_strand_id
1 'polypeptide(L)'
;MIPSTSNSFNSNVLFSIQIILAQYPILQDRISEAMFNRLVQDGYTTFAEFEERVRDFALMSQRREGLQNPFGQEGPNIWENRLQRVRAQLINVEFSQHYSINVFNSIVNDVIQNRVVEKQPLFMWHNLEFASEETIFDQALAIERMPAAERKEYESKLTGAKVVLIRRLLSEQLPYVEIAKNYFSIQDLIEISKHRIGKGCIGGKSAGMLLARRILQGAEDEEIRSSATAKESFFIGADEYYSFLSINDRLDLLDFRYDNEDQYWSRYPEIRESFKNTNFSKEIIESLERVVREFQGKPFIVRSSSLLEDGFNYSLSGLYESHVIANQGSVSEGLNKLLDAIRDIYAGTFDPRVLTYRLRNGLIDYPESMGILIQVITGNKQGNYLFPDISGVGASKSPFIWQGNSKNTSTDEGYIRVVCGLGT
;
A
#
# COMPACT_ATOMS: atom_id res chain seq x y z
N MET A 1 -24.73 -39.43 5.37
CA MET A 1 -25.15 -40.14 4.13
C MET A 1 -25.25 -39.08 3.05
N ILE A 2 -24.35 -39.11 2.09
CA ILE A 2 -24.39 -38.26 0.89
C ILE A 2 -25.32 -39.01 -0.10
N PRO A 3 -26.30 -38.33 -0.71
CA PRO A 3 -27.13 -38.98 -1.70
C PRO A 3 -26.26 -39.36 -2.90
N SER A 4 -26.25 -40.67 -3.21
CA SER A 4 -25.61 -41.22 -4.38
C SER A 4 -26.42 -40.89 -5.63
N THR A 5 -26.08 -39.75 -6.26
CA THR A 5 -26.36 -39.54 -7.67
C THR A 5 -25.04 -39.75 -8.41
N SER A 6 -25.01 -40.76 -9.24
CA SER A 6 -23.90 -41.23 -10.06
C SER A 6 -23.52 -40.21 -11.14
N ASN A 7 -22.72 -39.21 -10.77
CA ASN A 7 -21.87 -38.48 -11.70
C ASN A 7 -20.43 -38.84 -11.32
N SER A 8 -19.73 -39.56 -12.19
CA SER A 8 -18.33 -39.93 -12.01
C SER A 8 -17.51 -38.66 -11.78
N PHE A 9 -17.07 -38.49 -10.56
CA PHE A 9 -16.17 -37.42 -10.13
C PHE A 9 -14.93 -37.50 -11.03
N ASN A 10 -14.71 -36.53 -11.87
CA ASN A 10 -13.52 -36.46 -12.73
C ASN A 10 -12.34 -35.95 -11.93
N SER A 11 -11.90 -36.72 -10.94
CA SER A 11 -10.83 -36.39 -10.00
C SER A 11 -9.55 -35.95 -10.70
N ASN A 12 -9.28 -36.47 -11.90
CA ASN A 12 -8.11 -36.09 -12.68
C ASN A 12 -8.21 -34.66 -13.22
N VAL A 13 -9.40 -34.20 -13.64
CA VAL A 13 -9.61 -32.85 -14.13
C VAL A 13 -9.50 -31.87 -12.98
N LEU A 14 -10.12 -32.12 -11.83
CA LEU A 14 -10.03 -31.30 -10.64
C LEU A 14 -8.58 -31.09 -10.18
N PHE A 15 -7.83 -32.20 -10.10
CA PHE A 15 -6.43 -32.16 -9.70
C PHE A 15 -5.58 -31.35 -10.70
N SER A 16 -5.81 -31.52 -12.00
CA SER A 16 -5.13 -30.73 -13.03
C SER A 16 -5.44 -29.24 -12.94
N ILE A 17 -6.71 -28.87 -12.70
CA ILE A 17 -7.13 -27.48 -12.49
C ILE A 17 -6.38 -26.87 -11.30
N GLN A 18 -6.33 -27.57 -10.16
CA GLN A 18 -5.64 -27.08 -8.96
C GLN A 18 -4.14 -26.86 -9.19
N ILE A 19 -3.46 -27.80 -9.86
CA ILE A 19 -2.02 -27.66 -10.17
C ILE A 19 -1.77 -26.47 -11.11
N ILE A 20 -2.60 -26.32 -12.15
CA ILE A 20 -2.42 -25.23 -13.11
C ILE A 20 -2.71 -23.89 -12.46
N LEU A 21 -3.79 -23.76 -11.68
CA LEU A 21 -4.09 -22.51 -10.94
C LEU A 21 -2.96 -22.12 -10.00
N ALA A 22 -2.31 -23.06 -9.33
CA ALA A 22 -1.17 -22.78 -8.46
C ALA A 22 0.05 -22.19 -9.21
N GLN A 23 0.14 -22.37 -10.53
CA GLN A 23 1.19 -21.77 -11.36
C GLN A 23 0.90 -20.31 -11.73
N TYR A 24 -0.32 -19.83 -11.52
CA TYR A 24 -0.76 -18.48 -11.85
C TYR A 24 -1.33 -17.72 -10.65
N PRO A 25 -0.55 -17.52 -9.57
CA PRO A 25 -1.07 -16.90 -8.34
C PRO A 25 -1.64 -15.50 -8.55
N ILE A 26 -1.13 -14.75 -9.54
CA ILE A 26 -1.63 -13.41 -9.88
C ILE A 26 -2.92 -13.45 -10.70
N LEU A 27 -3.11 -14.48 -11.52
CA LEU A 27 -4.27 -14.61 -12.41
C LEU A 27 -5.34 -15.55 -11.86
N GLN A 28 -5.09 -16.18 -10.72
CA GLN A 28 -5.96 -17.21 -10.15
C GLN A 28 -7.40 -16.73 -9.99
N ASP A 29 -7.58 -15.51 -9.46
CA ASP A 29 -8.91 -14.94 -9.22
C ASP A 29 -9.66 -14.70 -10.54
N ARG A 30 -8.96 -14.16 -11.56
CA ARG A 30 -9.52 -13.92 -12.90
C ARG A 30 -9.88 -15.21 -13.62
N ILE A 31 -9.05 -16.25 -13.50
CA ILE A 31 -9.33 -17.55 -14.08
C ILE A 31 -10.55 -18.17 -13.38
N SER A 32 -10.62 -18.13 -12.06
CA SER A 32 -11.76 -18.62 -11.27
C SER A 32 -13.04 -17.87 -11.63
N GLU A 33 -12.97 -16.58 -11.81
CA GLU A 33 -14.09 -15.75 -12.25
C GLU A 33 -14.59 -16.17 -13.65
N ALA A 34 -13.68 -16.32 -14.60
CA ALA A 34 -14.04 -16.76 -15.95
C ALA A 34 -14.66 -18.16 -15.96
N MET A 35 -14.15 -19.07 -15.10
CA MET A 35 -14.76 -20.39 -14.87
C MET A 35 -16.18 -20.28 -14.34
N PHE A 36 -16.40 -19.45 -13.32
CA PHE A 36 -17.72 -19.25 -12.73
C PHE A 36 -18.71 -18.63 -13.73
N ASN A 37 -18.28 -17.59 -14.45
CA ASN A 37 -19.11 -16.95 -15.47
C ASN A 37 -19.54 -17.94 -16.55
N ARG A 38 -18.68 -18.87 -16.93
CA ARG A 38 -18.99 -19.93 -17.87
C ARG A 38 -20.05 -20.89 -17.32
N LEU A 39 -19.95 -21.28 -16.04
CA LEU A 39 -20.96 -22.11 -15.38
C LEU A 39 -22.34 -21.44 -15.36
N VAL A 40 -22.38 -20.15 -15.09
CA VAL A 40 -23.63 -19.36 -15.07
C VAL A 40 -24.21 -19.19 -16.47
N GLN A 41 -23.36 -18.89 -17.48
CA GLN A 41 -23.79 -18.72 -18.87
C GLN A 41 -24.40 -19.99 -19.46
N ASP A 42 -23.81 -21.15 -19.14
CA ASP A 42 -24.29 -22.45 -19.63
C ASP A 42 -25.43 -23.00 -18.75
N GLY A 43 -25.89 -22.25 -17.72
CA GLY A 43 -27.07 -22.57 -16.91
C GLY A 43 -26.87 -23.67 -15.88
N TYR A 44 -25.62 -24.00 -15.51
CA TYR A 44 -25.34 -25.03 -14.49
C TYR A 44 -25.58 -24.54 -13.06
N THR A 45 -25.50 -23.24 -12.81
CA THR A 45 -25.79 -22.60 -11.52
C THR A 45 -26.24 -21.17 -11.71
N THR A 46 -26.92 -20.63 -10.71
CA THR A 46 -27.18 -19.19 -10.61
C THR A 46 -26.30 -18.58 -9.52
N PHE A 47 -26.07 -17.28 -9.58
CA PHE A 47 -25.30 -16.58 -8.56
C PHE A 47 -25.86 -16.80 -7.15
N ALA A 48 -27.19 -16.68 -6.99
CA ALA A 48 -27.85 -16.82 -5.69
C ALA A 48 -27.70 -18.22 -5.10
N GLU A 49 -27.97 -19.24 -5.90
CA GLU A 49 -27.82 -20.65 -5.48
C GLU A 49 -26.39 -20.99 -5.14
N PHE A 50 -25.44 -20.48 -5.90
CA PHE A 50 -24.01 -20.72 -5.66
C PHE A 50 -23.54 -20.09 -4.33
N GLU A 51 -23.90 -18.83 -4.06
CA GLU A 51 -23.52 -18.13 -2.82
C GLU A 51 -24.19 -18.73 -1.58
N GLU A 52 -25.41 -19.23 -1.68
CA GLU A 52 -26.05 -20.00 -0.60
C GLU A 52 -25.24 -21.24 -0.26
N ARG A 53 -24.81 -22.00 -1.27
CA ARG A 53 -23.96 -23.19 -1.09
C ARG A 53 -22.59 -22.86 -0.52
N VAL A 54 -21.95 -21.76 -0.97
CA VAL A 54 -20.68 -21.28 -0.39
C VAL A 54 -20.85 -21.07 1.11
N ARG A 55 -21.92 -20.40 1.52
CA ARG A 55 -22.20 -20.13 2.94
C ARG A 55 -22.42 -21.41 3.73
N ASP A 56 -23.19 -22.35 3.21
CA ASP A 56 -23.46 -23.63 3.85
C ASP A 56 -22.18 -24.47 4.04
N PHE A 57 -21.33 -24.55 3.03
CA PHE A 57 -20.04 -25.24 3.14
C PHE A 57 -19.09 -24.52 4.09
N ALA A 58 -19.08 -23.20 4.14
CA ALA A 58 -18.28 -22.45 5.11
C ALA A 58 -18.72 -22.71 6.55
N LEU A 59 -20.04 -22.76 6.82
CA LEU A 59 -20.59 -23.14 8.11
C LEU A 59 -20.25 -24.58 8.50
N MET A 60 -20.32 -25.51 7.55
CA MET A 60 -19.87 -26.88 7.79
C MET A 60 -18.38 -26.96 8.11
N SER A 61 -17.55 -26.18 7.42
CA SER A 61 -16.12 -26.09 7.68
C SER A 61 -15.84 -25.64 9.11
N GLN A 62 -16.52 -24.57 9.58
CA GLN A 62 -16.40 -24.10 10.96
C GLN A 62 -16.76 -25.16 11.99
N ARG A 63 -17.88 -25.88 11.78
CA ARG A 63 -18.31 -26.94 12.69
C ARG A 63 -17.29 -28.07 12.78
N ARG A 64 -16.61 -28.40 11.66
CA ARG A 64 -15.53 -29.40 11.65
C ARG A 64 -14.31 -28.97 12.46
N GLU A 65 -14.05 -27.68 12.56
CA GLU A 65 -13.00 -27.12 13.39
C GLU A 65 -13.41 -26.92 14.86
N GLY A 66 -14.60 -27.40 15.26
CA GLY A 66 -15.11 -27.33 16.62
C GLY A 66 -15.76 -26.00 17.00
N LEU A 67 -15.96 -25.10 16.05
CA LEU A 67 -16.62 -23.82 16.26
C LEU A 67 -18.15 -23.99 16.21
N GLN A 68 -18.81 -23.89 17.37
CA GLN A 68 -20.26 -24.10 17.47
C GLN A 68 -21.08 -22.84 17.15
N ASN A 69 -20.49 -21.64 17.36
CA ASN A 69 -21.12 -20.37 17.05
C ASN A 69 -20.20 -19.51 16.17
N PRO A 70 -20.45 -19.45 14.85
CA PRO A 70 -19.59 -18.78 13.89
C PRO A 70 -19.42 -17.29 14.20
N PHE A 71 -20.47 -16.61 14.63
CA PHE A 71 -20.44 -15.17 14.87
C PHE A 71 -19.82 -14.74 16.19
N GLY A 72 -19.64 -15.67 17.12
CA GLY A 72 -19.06 -15.39 18.45
C GLY A 72 -17.60 -15.79 18.62
N GLN A 73 -17.05 -16.59 17.70
CA GLN A 73 -15.70 -17.18 17.84
C GLN A 73 -14.77 -16.88 16.67
N GLU A 74 -15.29 -16.47 15.54
CA GLU A 74 -14.48 -16.14 14.36
C GLU A 74 -14.65 -14.66 14.00
N GLY A 75 -13.54 -13.94 13.92
CA GLY A 75 -13.57 -12.53 13.51
C GLY A 75 -14.05 -12.36 12.06
N PRO A 76 -14.63 -11.20 11.70
CA PRO A 76 -15.16 -10.95 10.35
C PRO A 76 -14.18 -11.25 9.22
N ASN A 77 -12.91 -10.91 9.40
CA ASN A 77 -11.85 -11.15 8.40
C ASN A 77 -11.56 -12.65 8.21
N ILE A 78 -11.59 -13.44 9.29
CA ILE A 78 -11.36 -14.89 9.21
C ILE A 78 -12.53 -15.56 8.51
N TRP A 79 -13.76 -15.14 8.84
CA TRP A 79 -14.98 -15.62 8.19
C TRP A 79 -14.99 -15.35 6.69
N GLU A 80 -14.65 -14.14 6.29
CA GLU A 80 -14.60 -13.76 4.88
C GLU A 80 -13.51 -14.54 4.11
N ASN A 81 -12.33 -14.71 4.69
CA ASN A 81 -11.27 -15.54 4.12
C ASN A 81 -11.74 -17.01 3.96
N ARG A 82 -12.55 -17.52 4.88
CA ARG A 82 -13.16 -18.85 4.78
C ARG A 82 -14.13 -18.92 3.61
N LEU A 83 -15.01 -17.93 3.47
CA LEU A 83 -15.94 -17.85 2.34
C LEU A 83 -15.20 -17.83 1.00
N GLN A 84 -14.15 -17.05 0.87
CA GLN A 84 -13.33 -16.98 -0.36
C GLN A 84 -12.68 -18.33 -0.70
N ARG A 85 -12.08 -19.00 0.29
CA ARG A 85 -11.48 -20.31 0.08
C ARG A 85 -12.52 -21.36 -0.36
N VAL A 86 -13.69 -21.38 0.30
CA VAL A 86 -14.78 -22.28 -0.05
C VAL A 86 -15.30 -21.98 -1.44
N ARG A 87 -15.49 -20.70 -1.79
CA ARG A 87 -15.92 -20.26 -3.13
C ARG A 87 -14.97 -20.77 -4.21
N ALA A 88 -13.67 -20.53 -4.06
CA ALA A 88 -12.67 -20.99 -5.02
C ALA A 88 -12.67 -22.52 -5.17
N GLN A 89 -12.80 -23.25 -4.08
CA GLN A 89 -12.86 -24.71 -4.12
C GLN A 89 -14.13 -25.22 -4.81
N LEU A 90 -15.29 -24.61 -4.53
CA LEU A 90 -16.56 -24.99 -5.16
C LEU A 90 -16.55 -24.73 -6.67
N ILE A 91 -16.00 -23.57 -7.11
CA ILE A 91 -15.83 -23.28 -8.53
C ILE A 91 -15.01 -24.40 -9.20
N ASN A 92 -13.88 -24.77 -8.61
CA ASN A 92 -13.02 -25.82 -9.18
C ASN A 92 -13.74 -27.16 -9.27
N VAL A 93 -14.50 -27.54 -8.23
CA VAL A 93 -15.25 -28.79 -8.18
C VAL A 93 -16.35 -28.78 -9.25
N GLU A 94 -17.21 -27.76 -9.28
CA GLU A 94 -18.31 -27.69 -10.24
C GLU A 94 -17.80 -27.61 -11.69
N PHE A 95 -16.77 -26.84 -11.92
CA PHE A 95 -16.18 -26.74 -13.23
C PHE A 95 -15.63 -28.09 -13.71
N SER A 96 -14.96 -28.85 -12.82
CA SER A 96 -14.44 -30.19 -13.14
C SER A 96 -15.53 -31.21 -13.43
N GLN A 97 -16.75 -31.01 -12.93
CA GLN A 97 -17.89 -31.90 -13.19
C GLN A 97 -18.51 -31.67 -14.56
N HIS A 98 -18.50 -30.44 -15.05
CA HIS A 98 -19.21 -30.03 -16.27
C HIS A 98 -18.30 -29.87 -17.49
N TYR A 99 -17.00 -29.61 -17.28
CA TYR A 99 -16.09 -29.30 -18.35
C TYR A 99 -14.82 -30.16 -18.37
N SER A 100 -14.27 -30.30 -19.57
CA SER A 100 -12.98 -30.97 -19.76
C SER A 100 -11.82 -30.00 -19.47
N ILE A 101 -10.63 -30.57 -19.28
CA ILE A 101 -9.40 -29.76 -19.10
C ILE A 101 -9.07 -28.87 -20.31
N ASN A 102 -9.54 -29.24 -21.51
CA ASN A 102 -9.33 -28.42 -22.69
C ASN A 102 -10.10 -27.09 -22.63
N VAL A 103 -11.34 -27.11 -22.10
CA VAL A 103 -12.14 -25.91 -21.89
C VAL A 103 -11.48 -25.01 -20.83
N PHE A 104 -10.98 -25.61 -19.76
CA PHE A 104 -10.20 -24.89 -18.75
C PHE A 104 -8.94 -24.21 -19.35
N ASN A 105 -8.15 -24.96 -20.12
CA ASN A 105 -6.95 -24.43 -20.78
C ASN A 105 -7.30 -23.29 -21.77
N SER A 106 -8.44 -23.38 -22.45
CA SER A 106 -8.92 -22.27 -23.28
C SER A 106 -9.18 -21.01 -22.45
N ILE A 107 -9.87 -21.16 -21.31
CA ILE A 107 -10.12 -20.02 -20.39
C ILE A 107 -8.80 -19.43 -19.88
N VAL A 108 -7.85 -20.26 -19.46
CA VAL A 108 -6.52 -19.79 -19.04
C VAL A 108 -5.82 -19.01 -20.14
N ASN A 109 -5.81 -19.55 -21.36
CA ASN A 109 -5.20 -18.87 -22.50
C ASN A 109 -5.91 -17.55 -22.82
N ASP A 110 -7.24 -17.53 -22.79
CA ASP A 110 -8.04 -16.33 -23.02
C ASP A 110 -7.73 -15.26 -21.97
N VAL A 111 -7.63 -15.62 -20.69
CA VAL A 111 -7.27 -14.70 -19.60
C VAL A 111 -5.83 -14.19 -19.77
N ILE A 112 -4.89 -15.02 -20.22
CA ILE A 112 -3.50 -14.60 -20.49
C ILE A 112 -3.41 -13.69 -21.70
N GLN A 113 -4.13 -14.00 -22.80
CA GLN A 113 -4.08 -13.24 -24.04
C GLN A 113 -4.90 -11.94 -23.96
N ASN A 114 -6.01 -11.94 -23.22
CA ASN A 114 -6.89 -10.78 -23.06
C ASN A 114 -6.39 -9.82 -21.97
N ARG A 115 -5.07 -9.68 -21.78
CA ARG A 115 -4.48 -8.54 -21.05
C ARG A 115 -4.80 -7.18 -21.68
N VAL A 116 -5.34 -7.21 -22.90
CA VAL A 116 -5.69 -6.01 -23.69
C VAL A 116 -7.09 -6.22 -24.26
N VAL A 117 -8.03 -5.42 -23.75
CA VAL A 117 -9.38 -5.26 -24.28
C VAL A 117 -10.34 -6.44 -24.02
N GLU A 118 -11.23 -6.32 -23.03
CA GLU A 118 -12.64 -6.30 -23.38
C GLU A 118 -13.57 -5.92 -22.23
N LYS A 119 -14.62 -5.28 -22.67
CA LYS A 119 -15.81 -4.87 -21.97
C LYS A 119 -16.46 -6.05 -21.25
N GLN A 120 -16.65 -5.85 -19.95
CA GLN A 120 -17.34 -6.67 -18.98
C GLN A 120 -16.45 -7.69 -18.24
N PRO A 121 -16.58 -7.81 -16.94
CA PRO A 121 -17.83 -7.72 -16.19
C PRO A 121 -17.76 -6.90 -14.91
N LEU A 122 -18.72 -6.12 -14.78
CA LEU A 122 -19.12 -5.34 -13.64
C LEU A 122 -19.66 -6.16 -12.45
N PHE A 123 -19.39 -7.46 -12.36
CA PHE A 123 -20.18 -8.32 -11.49
C PHE A 123 -19.52 -8.89 -10.24
N MET A 124 -18.20 -8.72 -10.01
CA MET A 124 -17.57 -9.23 -8.79
C MET A 124 -17.12 -8.15 -7.79
N TRP A 125 -17.83 -7.06 -7.71
CA TRP A 125 -17.66 -6.01 -6.69
C TRP A 125 -18.20 -6.42 -5.31
N HIS A 126 -18.21 -7.71 -4.99
CA HIS A 126 -18.85 -8.17 -3.76
C HIS A 126 -18.12 -7.77 -2.49
N ASN A 127 -16.81 -7.52 -2.55
CA ASN A 127 -16.08 -6.85 -1.48
C ASN A 127 -14.71 -6.35 -1.96
N LEU A 128 -14.61 -5.07 -2.29
CA LEU A 128 -13.36 -4.43 -2.67
C LEU A 128 -12.25 -4.58 -1.62
N GLU A 129 -12.61 -4.75 -0.37
CA GLU A 129 -11.64 -4.91 0.72
C GLU A 129 -10.83 -6.21 0.61
N PHE A 130 -11.31 -7.20 -0.14
CA PHE A 130 -10.64 -8.50 -0.31
C PHE A 130 -10.10 -8.72 -1.73
N ALA A 131 -10.51 -7.91 -2.71
CA ALA A 131 -9.99 -8.01 -4.07
C ALA A 131 -8.51 -7.64 -4.12
N SER A 132 -7.75 -8.26 -5.04
CA SER A 132 -6.37 -7.85 -5.27
C SER A 132 -6.28 -6.42 -5.80
N GLU A 133 -5.18 -5.71 -5.52
CA GLU A 133 -4.97 -4.35 -6.03
C GLU A 133 -5.08 -4.30 -7.55
N GLU A 134 -4.54 -5.31 -8.26
CA GLU A 134 -4.60 -5.40 -9.72
C GLU A 134 -6.03 -5.48 -10.22
N THR A 135 -6.85 -6.33 -9.58
CA THR A 135 -8.28 -6.46 -9.93
C THR A 135 -9.01 -5.14 -9.73
N ILE A 136 -8.76 -4.44 -8.61
CA ILE A 136 -9.39 -3.15 -8.34
C ILE A 136 -8.93 -2.10 -9.35
N PHE A 137 -7.63 -2.06 -9.69
CA PHE A 137 -7.09 -1.13 -10.68
C PHE A 137 -7.72 -1.33 -12.06
N ASP A 138 -7.78 -2.57 -12.53
CA ASP A 138 -8.31 -2.88 -13.86
C ASP A 138 -9.78 -2.48 -13.99
N GLN A 139 -10.59 -2.83 -13.00
CA GLN A 139 -12.02 -2.51 -12.99
C GLN A 139 -12.26 -1.01 -12.85
N ALA A 140 -11.57 -0.35 -11.92
CA ALA A 140 -11.73 1.08 -11.70
C ALA A 140 -11.23 1.91 -12.89
N LEU A 141 -10.13 1.49 -13.55
CA LEU A 141 -9.62 2.14 -14.74
C LEU A 141 -10.58 1.97 -15.93
N ALA A 142 -11.23 0.81 -16.05
CA ALA A 142 -12.25 0.60 -17.07
C ALA A 142 -13.42 1.58 -16.91
N ILE A 143 -13.89 1.79 -15.67
CA ILE A 143 -14.94 2.78 -15.37
C ILE A 143 -14.44 4.20 -15.63
N GLU A 144 -13.23 4.56 -15.19
CA GLU A 144 -12.68 5.91 -15.34
C GLU A 144 -12.57 6.31 -16.82
N ARG A 145 -12.33 5.35 -17.71
CA ARG A 145 -12.23 5.53 -19.17
C ARG A 145 -13.57 5.55 -19.91
N MET A 146 -14.67 5.24 -19.24
CA MET A 146 -16.00 5.29 -19.84
C MET A 146 -16.39 6.73 -20.22
N PRO A 147 -17.22 6.92 -21.26
CA PRO A 147 -17.85 8.21 -21.52
C PRO A 147 -18.58 8.74 -20.29
N ALA A 148 -18.56 10.05 -20.08
CA ALA A 148 -19.10 10.68 -18.86
C ALA A 148 -20.58 10.32 -18.59
N ALA A 149 -21.39 10.13 -19.63
CA ALA A 149 -22.78 9.75 -19.51
C ALA A 149 -22.97 8.33 -18.93
N GLU A 150 -22.15 7.36 -19.37
CA GLU A 150 -22.19 5.98 -18.90
C GLU A 150 -21.52 5.86 -17.51
N ARG A 151 -20.42 6.58 -17.29
CA ARG A 151 -19.66 6.56 -16.03
C ARG A 151 -20.50 6.98 -14.83
N LYS A 152 -21.47 7.87 -15.02
CA LYS A 152 -22.35 8.37 -13.96
C LYS A 152 -23.08 7.24 -13.21
N GLU A 153 -23.43 6.17 -13.87
CA GLU A 153 -24.07 4.99 -13.26
C GLU A 153 -23.12 4.25 -12.30
N TYR A 154 -21.80 4.34 -12.56
CA TYR A 154 -20.75 3.62 -11.81
C TYR A 154 -19.94 4.52 -10.87
N GLU A 155 -20.31 5.79 -10.71
CA GLU A 155 -19.54 6.80 -9.94
C GLU A 155 -19.34 6.37 -8.47
N SER A 156 -20.36 5.79 -7.83
CA SER A 156 -20.25 5.30 -6.46
C SER A 156 -19.26 4.12 -6.35
N LYS A 157 -19.22 3.26 -7.36
CA LYS A 157 -18.29 2.13 -7.42
C LYS A 157 -16.86 2.63 -7.63
N LEU A 158 -16.66 3.57 -8.55
CA LEU A 158 -15.36 4.20 -8.78
C LEU A 158 -14.84 4.89 -7.51
N THR A 159 -15.71 5.62 -6.81
CA THR A 159 -15.36 6.24 -5.53
C THR A 159 -14.99 5.20 -4.49
N GLY A 160 -15.75 4.11 -4.37
CA GLY A 160 -15.41 3.00 -3.48
C GLY A 160 -14.04 2.39 -3.78
N ALA A 161 -13.73 2.14 -5.06
CA ALA A 161 -12.43 1.64 -5.49
C ALA A 161 -11.30 2.60 -5.15
N LYS A 162 -11.48 3.92 -5.41
CA LYS A 162 -10.50 4.95 -5.01
C LYS A 162 -10.23 4.93 -3.51
N VAL A 163 -11.27 4.86 -2.70
CA VAL A 163 -11.15 4.80 -1.23
C VAL A 163 -10.31 3.60 -0.80
N VAL A 164 -10.59 2.40 -1.31
CA VAL A 164 -9.84 1.19 -0.96
C VAL A 164 -8.38 1.29 -1.41
N LEU A 165 -8.14 1.74 -2.65
CA LEU A 165 -6.78 1.90 -3.17
C LEU A 165 -6.00 2.95 -2.40
N ILE A 166 -6.59 4.10 -2.07
CA ILE A 166 -5.95 5.16 -1.28
C ILE A 166 -5.56 4.62 0.10
N ARG A 167 -6.45 3.87 0.75
CA ARG A 167 -6.18 3.29 2.07
C ARG A 167 -5.05 2.27 2.02
N ARG A 168 -4.95 1.46 0.96
CA ARG A 168 -3.89 0.46 0.81
C ARG A 168 -2.54 1.04 0.38
N LEU A 169 -2.57 2.08 -0.45
CA LEU A 169 -1.35 2.63 -1.04
C LEU A 169 -0.77 3.78 -0.23
N LEU A 170 -1.62 4.70 0.22
CA LEU A 170 -1.22 6.00 0.71
C LEU A 170 -1.36 6.13 2.22
N SER A 171 -2.58 6.12 2.73
CA SER A 171 -2.87 6.32 4.15
C SER A 171 -4.25 5.81 4.54
N GLU A 172 -4.35 5.21 5.72
CA GLU A 172 -5.62 4.77 6.31
C GLU A 172 -6.35 5.88 7.09
N GLN A 173 -5.74 7.05 7.25
CA GLN A 173 -6.32 8.17 8.00
C GLN A 173 -7.57 8.70 7.28
N LEU A 174 -8.73 8.61 7.93
CA LEU A 174 -10.03 8.98 7.33
C LEU A 174 -10.06 10.42 6.78
N PRO A 175 -9.55 11.46 7.48
CA PRO A 175 -9.53 12.81 6.93
C PRO A 175 -8.69 12.92 5.66
N TYR A 176 -7.58 12.18 5.57
CA TYR A 176 -6.76 12.11 4.37
C TYR A 176 -7.53 11.48 3.20
N VAL A 177 -8.15 10.32 3.44
CA VAL A 177 -8.91 9.57 2.44
C VAL A 177 -10.07 10.41 1.89
N GLU A 178 -10.76 11.13 2.76
CA GLU A 178 -11.89 11.98 2.37
C GLU A 178 -11.48 13.08 1.37
N ILE A 179 -10.31 13.68 1.56
CA ILE A 179 -9.78 14.68 0.64
C ILE A 179 -9.21 14.00 -0.61
N ALA A 180 -8.36 12.99 -0.43
CA ALA A 180 -7.57 12.37 -1.49
C ALA A 180 -8.43 11.74 -2.61
N LYS A 181 -9.58 11.13 -2.27
CA LYS A 181 -10.49 10.53 -3.26
C LYS A 181 -10.98 11.51 -4.33
N ASN A 182 -10.98 12.82 -4.03
CA ASN A 182 -11.41 13.87 -4.95
C ASN A 182 -10.29 14.35 -5.88
N TYR A 183 -9.03 14.13 -5.52
CA TYR A 183 -7.86 14.66 -6.25
C TYR A 183 -7.09 13.61 -7.04
N PHE A 184 -7.10 12.35 -6.61
CA PHE A 184 -6.43 11.27 -7.34
C PHE A 184 -7.36 10.63 -8.37
N SER A 185 -6.84 10.44 -9.59
CA SER A 185 -7.39 9.53 -10.58
C SER A 185 -6.90 8.10 -10.32
N ILE A 186 -7.54 7.11 -10.93
CA ILE A 186 -7.04 5.72 -10.90
C ILE A 186 -5.68 5.62 -11.56
N GLN A 187 -5.46 6.37 -12.65
CA GLN A 187 -4.16 6.41 -13.33
C GLN A 187 -3.05 6.92 -12.40
N ASP A 188 -3.33 7.88 -11.52
CA ASP A 188 -2.36 8.38 -10.54
C ASP A 188 -1.97 7.32 -9.52
N LEU A 189 -2.98 6.58 -9.02
CA LEU A 189 -2.76 5.51 -8.05
C LEU A 189 -1.97 4.35 -8.66
N ILE A 190 -2.20 4.02 -9.94
CA ILE A 190 -1.39 3.05 -10.69
C ILE A 190 0.07 3.51 -10.77
N GLU A 191 0.30 4.78 -11.07
CA GLU A 191 1.66 5.32 -11.18
C GLU A 191 2.40 5.28 -9.83
N ILE A 192 1.71 5.64 -8.76
CA ILE A 192 2.25 5.53 -7.40
C ILE A 192 2.58 4.07 -7.06
N SER A 193 1.69 3.13 -7.39
CA SER A 193 1.90 1.70 -7.15
C SER A 193 3.14 1.16 -7.87
N LYS A 194 3.45 1.64 -9.08
CA LYS A 194 4.65 1.24 -9.83
C LYS A 194 5.95 1.69 -9.18
N HIS A 195 5.93 2.83 -8.47
CA HIS A 195 7.08 3.38 -7.76
C HIS A 195 7.15 2.95 -6.29
N ARG A 196 6.25 2.06 -5.86
CA ARG A 196 6.23 1.49 -4.52
C ARG A 196 6.94 0.14 -4.50
N ILE A 197 7.84 -0.03 -3.55
CA ILE A 197 8.50 -1.28 -3.19
C ILE A 197 7.75 -1.84 -1.98
N GLY A 198 7.31 -3.11 -2.05
CA GLY A 198 6.40 -3.69 -1.07
C GLY A 198 4.93 -3.40 -1.37
N LYS A 199 4.03 -3.76 -0.44
CA LYS A 199 2.58 -3.68 -0.61
C LYS A 199 1.86 -2.80 0.41
N GLY A 200 2.55 -2.36 1.45
CA GLY A 200 1.97 -1.51 2.50
C GLY A 200 1.83 -0.04 2.09
N CYS A 201 1.20 0.74 2.96
CA CYS A 201 1.08 2.19 2.79
C CYS A 201 2.44 2.87 2.73
N ILE A 202 2.56 3.93 1.91
CA ILE A 202 3.82 4.69 1.75
C ILE A 202 4.10 5.69 2.88
N GLY A 203 3.18 5.82 3.83
CA GLY A 203 3.31 6.66 5.02
C GLY A 203 2.91 8.12 4.84
N GLY A 204 2.80 8.83 5.97
CA GLY A 204 2.18 10.16 6.05
C GLY A 204 2.91 11.23 5.22
N LYS A 205 4.23 11.33 5.34
CA LYS A 205 5.03 12.31 4.60
C LYS A 205 4.91 12.13 3.09
N SER A 206 5.02 10.90 2.59
CA SER A 206 4.88 10.58 1.18
C SER A 206 3.46 10.88 0.68
N ALA A 207 2.46 10.43 1.43
CA ALA A 207 1.06 10.63 1.10
C ALA A 207 0.69 12.12 1.08
N GLY A 208 1.11 12.88 2.10
CA GLY A 208 0.89 14.32 2.20
C GLY A 208 1.52 15.09 1.04
N MET A 209 2.76 14.77 0.70
CA MET A 209 3.47 15.37 -0.45
C MET A 209 2.73 15.12 -1.77
N LEU A 210 2.29 13.90 -2.01
CA LEU A 210 1.57 13.54 -3.24
C LEU A 210 0.22 14.24 -3.35
N LEU A 211 -0.53 14.31 -2.24
CA LEU A 211 -1.81 15.00 -2.20
C LEU A 211 -1.65 16.50 -2.40
N ALA A 212 -0.71 17.14 -1.70
CA ALA A 212 -0.43 18.55 -1.86
C ALA A 212 -0.08 18.91 -3.32
N ARG A 213 0.76 18.09 -3.96
CA ARG A 213 1.07 18.25 -5.38
C ARG A 213 -0.17 18.14 -6.25
N ARG A 214 -1.06 17.17 -6.01
CA ARG A 214 -2.30 17.01 -6.79
C ARG A 214 -3.26 18.17 -6.62
N ILE A 215 -3.37 18.71 -5.41
CA ILE A 215 -4.17 19.92 -5.14
C ILE A 215 -3.61 21.11 -5.94
N LEU A 216 -2.29 21.34 -5.91
CA LEU A 216 -1.65 22.42 -6.65
C LEU A 216 -1.80 22.26 -8.17
N GLN A 217 -1.66 21.04 -8.69
CA GLN A 217 -1.86 20.74 -10.12
C GLN A 217 -3.33 20.91 -10.57
N GLY A 218 -4.28 20.85 -9.66
CA GLY A 218 -5.70 21.15 -9.90
C GLY A 218 -6.09 22.60 -9.67
N ALA A 219 -5.15 23.49 -9.32
CA ALA A 219 -5.44 24.90 -9.07
C ALA A 219 -5.95 25.61 -10.33
N GLU A 220 -6.86 26.57 -10.14
CA GLU A 220 -7.38 27.41 -11.24
C GLU A 220 -6.29 28.33 -11.81
N ASP A 221 -5.39 28.79 -10.96
CA ASP A 221 -4.26 29.66 -11.30
C ASP A 221 -3.20 28.87 -12.08
N GLU A 222 -2.90 29.32 -13.30
CA GLU A 222 -1.93 28.70 -14.21
C GLU A 222 -0.50 28.75 -13.67
N GLU A 223 -0.12 29.81 -12.97
CA GLU A 223 1.23 29.98 -12.39
C GLU A 223 1.44 28.98 -11.26
N ILE A 224 0.44 28.80 -10.40
CA ILE A 224 0.46 27.79 -9.33
C ILE A 224 0.52 26.39 -9.94
N ARG A 225 -0.34 26.11 -10.91
CA ARG A 225 -0.42 24.79 -11.56
C ARG A 225 0.88 24.40 -12.25
N SER A 226 1.49 25.31 -12.98
CA SER A 226 2.75 25.08 -13.70
C SER A 226 3.97 24.96 -12.77
N SER A 227 3.93 25.57 -11.58
CA SER A 227 5.00 25.49 -10.59
C SER A 227 5.03 24.15 -9.83
N ALA A 228 3.91 23.39 -9.80
CA ALA A 228 3.79 22.13 -9.09
C ALA A 228 4.49 20.97 -9.84
N THR A 229 5.83 21.01 -9.90
CA THR A 229 6.64 19.99 -10.58
C THR A 229 6.71 18.68 -9.80
N ALA A 230 6.75 17.57 -10.55
CA ALA A 230 7.00 16.25 -9.99
C ALA A 230 8.49 16.08 -9.73
N LYS A 231 8.83 15.56 -8.55
CA LYS A 231 10.16 15.03 -8.26
C LYS A 231 10.15 13.52 -8.49
N GLU A 232 11.17 12.99 -9.13
CA GLU A 232 11.35 11.53 -9.22
C GLU A 232 11.45 10.96 -7.82
N SER A 233 10.56 10.02 -7.48
CA SER A 233 10.45 9.49 -6.12
C SER A 233 10.08 8.01 -6.17
N PHE A 234 10.67 7.23 -5.25
CA PHE A 234 10.28 5.87 -4.94
C PHE A 234 9.85 5.79 -3.48
N PHE A 235 9.04 4.79 -3.19
CA PHE A 235 8.46 4.60 -1.87
C PHE A 235 8.71 3.16 -1.42
N ILE A 236 9.08 2.97 -0.15
CA ILE A 236 9.05 1.66 0.47
C ILE A 236 7.80 1.60 1.35
N GLY A 237 6.97 0.59 1.12
CA GLY A 237 5.75 0.37 1.89
C GLY A 237 6.05 0.00 3.34
N ALA A 238 5.15 0.34 4.23
CA ALA A 238 5.30 0.10 5.66
C ALA A 238 5.30 -1.39 6.06
N ASP A 239 4.85 -2.29 5.18
CA ASP A 239 4.95 -3.74 5.35
C ASP A 239 6.40 -4.24 5.35
N GLU A 240 7.27 -3.58 4.58
CA GLU A 240 8.69 -3.94 4.51
C GLU A 240 9.44 -3.70 5.83
N TYR A 241 8.99 -2.77 6.65
CA TYR A 241 9.51 -2.59 8.00
C TYR A 241 9.32 -3.84 8.87
N TYR A 242 8.13 -4.44 8.85
CA TYR A 242 7.87 -5.67 9.60
C TYR A 242 8.57 -6.88 8.99
N SER A 243 8.64 -6.96 7.67
CA SER A 243 9.41 -7.99 6.96
C SER A 243 10.88 -7.92 7.35
N PHE A 244 11.45 -6.72 7.40
CA PHE A 244 12.83 -6.49 7.84
C PHE A 244 13.06 -6.92 9.29
N LEU A 245 12.19 -6.53 10.22
CA LEU A 245 12.29 -6.97 11.62
C LEU A 245 12.19 -8.50 11.74
N SER A 246 11.29 -9.12 11.00
CA SER A 246 11.07 -10.58 11.01
C SER A 246 12.30 -11.35 10.51
N ILE A 247 12.87 -10.94 9.36
CA ILE A 247 14.04 -11.60 8.76
C ILE A 247 15.27 -11.54 9.69
N ASN A 248 15.33 -10.51 10.53
CA ASN A 248 16.46 -10.28 11.43
C ASN A 248 16.20 -10.70 12.88
N ASP A 249 15.11 -11.42 13.14
CA ASP A 249 14.75 -11.87 14.50
C ASP A 249 14.61 -10.71 15.49
N ARG A 250 13.94 -9.62 15.08
CA ARG A 250 13.78 -8.35 15.82
C ARG A 250 12.34 -8.00 16.16
N LEU A 251 11.38 -8.90 15.95
CA LEU A 251 9.97 -8.63 16.25
C LEU A 251 9.72 -8.38 17.74
N ASP A 252 10.55 -8.95 18.62
CA ASP A 252 10.53 -8.73 20.07
C ASP A 252 10.75 -7.25 20.44
N LEU A 253 11.50 -6.50 19.61
CA LEU A 253 11.69 -5.06 19.83
C LEU A 253 10.40 -4.25 19.74
N LEU A 254 9.35 -4.78 19.12
CA LEU A 254 8.06 -4.09 19.05
C LEU A 254 7.45 -3.88 20.46
N ASP A 255 7.78 -4.75 21.39
CA ASP A 255 7.31 -4.62 22.79
C ASP A 255 8.13 -3.62 23.60
N PHE A 256 9.33 -3.22 23.12
CA PHE A 256 10.18 -2.22 23.74
C PHE A 256 9.46 -0.87 23.98
N ARG A 257 8.47 -0.55 23.18
CA ARG A 257 7.62 0.65 23.37
C ARG A 257 6.88 0.69 24.70
N TYR A 258 6.72 -0.44 25.38
CA TYR A 258 6.05 -0.56 26.68
C TYR A 258 7.03 -0.53 27.85
N ASP A 259 8.32 -0.44 27.61
CA ASP A 259 9.32 -0.23 28.65
C ASP A 259 9.18 1.20 29.23
N ASN A 260 9.91 1.49 30.31
CA ASN A 260 9.92 2.83 30.89
C ASN A 260 10.95 3.76 30.19
N GLU A 261 10.82 5.08 30.42
CA GLU A 261 11.70 6.08 29.76
C GLU A 261 13.21 5.85 30.07
N ASP A 262 13.59 5.39 31.26
CA ASP A 262 14.99 5.10 31.60
C ASP A 262 15.54 3.93 30.76
N GLN A 263 14.70 2.92 30.52
CA GLN A 263 15.05 1.79 29.66
C GLN A 263 15.17 2.21 28.19
N TYR A 264 14.35 3.16 27.71
CA TYR A 264 14.52 3.70 26.36
C TYR A 264 15.94 4.26 26.16
N TRP A 265 16.41 5.09 27.06
CA TRP A 265 17.74 5.71 26.96
C TRP A 265 18.88 4.71 27.16
N SER A 266 18.74 3.76 28.05
CA SER A 266 19.82 2.81 28.35
C SER A 266 20.01 1.74 27.26
N ARG A 267 18.93 1.27 26.63
CA ARG A 267 18.97 0.17 25.63
C ARG A 267 19.08 0.65 24.19
N TYR A 268 18.64 1.86 23.88
CA TYR A 268 18.63 2.34 22.50
C TYR A 268 20.00 2.31 21.78
N PRO A 269 21.13 2.67 22.41
CA PRO A 269 22.45 2.55 21.76
C PRO A 269 22.77 1.14 21.28
N GLU A 270 22.42 0.13 22.07
CA GLU A 270 22.60 -1.27 21.71
C GLU A 270 21.65 -1.69 20.59
N ILE A 271 20.40 -1.29 20.67
CA ILE A 271 19.41 -1.53 19.60
C ILE A 271 19.91 -0.93 18.28
N ARG A 272 20.31 0.35 18.27
CA ARG A 272 20.81 1.03 17.07
C ARG A 272 22.05 0.32 16.48
N GLU A 273 23.00 -0.10 17.31
CA GLU A 273 24.18 -0.84 16.86
C GLU A 273 23.80 -2.19 16.24
N SER A 274 22.80 -2.87 16.82
CA SER A 274 22.35 -4.17 16.33
C SER A 274 21.73 -4.11 14.92
N PHE A 275 21.21 -2.94 14.49
CA PHE A 275 20.65 -2.75 13.15
C PHE A 275 21.71 -2.64 12.06
N LYS A 276 22.94 -2.24 12.37
CA LYS A 276 24.01 -2.08 11.37
C LYS A 276 24.35 -3.36 10.61
N ASN A 277 24.20 -4.51 11.27
CA ASN A 277 24.55 -5.82 10.72
C ASN A 277 23.31 -6.63 10.26
N THR A 278 22.18 -5.98 10.03
CA THR A 278 20.95 -6.63 9.57
C THR A 278 20.93 -6.84 8.07
N ASN A 279 20.13 -7.83 7.63
CA ASN A 279 19.98 -8.20 6.24
C ASN A 279 18.64 -7.73 5.69
N PHE A 280 18.57 -7.53 4.39
CA PHE A 280 17.35 -7.33 3.63
C PHE A 280 17.06 -8.56 2.78
N SER A 281 15.78 -8.75 2.41
CA SER A 281 15.43 -9.80 1.46
C SER A 281 16.08 -9.54 0.10
N LYS A 282 16.26 -10.59 -0.67
CA LYS A 282 16.86 -10.49 -2.01
C LYS A 282 16.02 -9.61 -2.93
N GLU A 283 14.70 -9.73 -2.83
CA GLU A 283 13.74 -8.96 -3.61
C GLU A 283 13.83 -7.45 -3.35
N ILE A 284 14.02 -7.08 -2.07
CA ILE A 284 14.21 -5.68 -1.68
C ILE A 284 15.55 -5.16 -2.19
N ILE A 285 16.63 -5.92 -2.04
CA ILE A 285 17.96 -5.53 -2.55
C ILE A 285 17.92 -5.29 -4.06
N GLU A 286 17.32 -6.19 -4.83
CA GLU A 286 17.16 -6.05 -6.29
C GLU A 286 16.30 -4.83 -6.68
N SER A 287 15.27 -4.54 -5.90
CA SER A 287 14.42 -3.38 -6.12
C SER A 287 15.14 -2.07 -5.81
N LEU A 288 15.89 -2.01 -4.71
CA LEU A 288 16.70 -0.84 -4.33
C LEU A 288 17.87 -0.62 -5.28
N GLU A 289 18.48 -1.69 -5.78
CA GLU A 289 19.52 -1.58 -6.82
C GLU A 289 18.97 -0.92 -8.09
N ARG A 290 17.74 -1.26 -8.51
CA ARG A 290 17.08 -0.59 -9.64
C ARG A 290 16.88 0.91 -9.38
N VAL A 291 16.46 1.30 -8.17
CA VAL A 291 16.33 2.71 -7.80
C VAL A 291 17.66 3.45 -7.91
N VAL A 292 18.74 2.87 -7.36
CA VAL A 292 20.08 3.47 -7.44
C VAL A 292 20.55 3.63 -8.88
N ARG A 293 20.29 2.65 -9.75
CA ARG A 293 20.60 2.71 -11.19
C ARG A 293 19.79 3.79 -11.90
N GLU A 294 18.50 3.90 -11.63
CA GLU A 294 17.63 4.91 -12.22
C GLU A 294 18.04 6.33 -11.83
N PHE A 295 18.51 6.50 -10.57
CA PHE A 295 19.02 7.76 -10.06
C PHE A 295 20.54 7.95 -10.26
N GLN A 296 21.19 7.14 -11.09
CA GLN A 296 22.63 7.23 -11.29
C GLN A 296 23.08 8.65 -11.67
N GLY A 297 24.04 9.19 -10.92
CA GLY A 297 24.53 10.55 -11.10
C GLY A 297 23.62 11.65 -10.54
N LYS A 298 22.42 11.32 -10.04
CA LYS A 298 21.52 12.26 -9.38
C LYS A 298 21.60 12.04 -7.87
N PRO A 299 21.86 13.08 -7.06
CA PRO A 299 21.78 12.96 -5.62
C PRO A 299 20.32 12.80 -5.19
N PHE A 300 20.09 11.98 -4.18
CA PHE A 300 18.77 11.76 -3.63
C PHE A 300 18.78 11.76 -2.10
N ILE A 301 17.63 12.01 -1.51
CA ILE A 301 17.38 11.99 -0.08
C ILE A 301 16.52 10.77 0.28
N VAL A 302 16.89 10.12 1.38
CA VAL A 302 16.14 9.02 2.00
C VAL A 302 15.52 9.56 3.29
N ARG A 303 14.21 9.47 3.41
CA ARG A 303 13.46 10.07 4.51
C ARG A 303 12.48 9.08 5.11
N SER A 304 12.30 9.16 6.41
CA SER A 304 11.19 8.51 7.10
C SER A 304 9.85 8.95 6.51
N SER A 305 8.91 8.05 6.46
CA SER A 305 7.52 8.31 6.11
C SER A 305 6.64 7.39 6.96
N SER A 306 6.64 7.63 8.27
CA SER A 306 5.84 6.86 9.21
C SER A 306 4.35 7.08 8.96
N LEU A 307 3.52 6.09 9.26
CA LEU A 307 2.08 6.23 9.23
C LEU A 307 1.56 7.21 10.29
N LEU A 308 2.32 7.44 11.37
CA LEU A 308 2.03 8.43 12.40
C LEU A 308 2.68 9.80 12.13
N GLU A 309 3.51 9.94 11.09
CA GLU A 309 4.16 11.20 10.74
C GLU A 309 3.21 12.07 9.90
N ASP A 310 3.22 13.38 10.20
CA ASP A 310 2.37 14.37 9.52
C ASP A 310 0.85 14.08 9.62
N GLY A 311 0.41 13.58 10.77
CA GLY A 311 -1.01 13.36 11.08
C GLY A 311 -1.75 14.69 11.36
N PHE A 312 -3.09 14.66 11.29
CA PHE A 312 -3.93 15.86 11.48
C PHE A 312 -3.83 16.48 12.88
N ASN A 313 -3.56 15.66 13.91
CA ASN A 313 -3.55 16.11 15.31
C ASN A 313 -2.18 15.96 16.00
N TYR A 314 -1.19 15.37 15.33
CA TYR A 314 0.14 15.12 15.87
C TYR A 314 1.18 15.16 14.74
N SER A 315 2.42 15.50 15.09
CA SER A 315 3.52 15.53 14.14
C SER A 315 4.77 14.97 14.77
N LEU A 316 5.36 13.97 14.13
CA LEU A 316 6.68 13.43 14.45
C LEU A 316 7.78 14.10 13.63
N SER A 317 7.48 15.24 13.03
CA SER A 317 8.41 15.98 12.18
C SER A 317 9.68 16.36 12.94
N GLY A 318 10.83 16.07 12.34
CA GLY A 318 12.14 16.37 12.93
C GLY A 318 12.63 15.36 13.98
N LEU A 319 11.84 14.34 14.32
CA LEU A 319 12.28 13.28 15.24
C LEU A 319 13.08 12.17 14.54
N TYR A 320 12.83 11.95 13.24
CA TYR A 320 13.55 10.99 12.43
C TYR A 320 14.64 11.63 11.60
N GLU A 321 15.71 10.89 11.39
CA GLU A 321 16.84 11.33 10.56
C GLU A 321 16.49 11.26 9.07
N SER A 322 17.15 12.08 8.27
CA SER A 322 17.09 12.04 6.80
C SER A 322 18.51 11.95 6.26
N HIS A 323 18.73 11.09 5.27
CA HIS A 323 20.06 10.81 4.73
C HIS A 323 20.16 11.27 3.28
N VAL A 324 21.17 12.06 2.96
CA VAL A 324 21.47 12.51 1.59
C VAL A 324 22.55 11.62 0.99
N ILE A 325 22.29 11.07 -0.18
CA ILE A 325 23.20 10.21 -0.92
C ILE A 325 23.57 10.92 -2.22
N ALA A 326 24.84 11.19 -2.42
CA ALA A 326 25.32 11.90 -3.61
C ALA A 326 25.19 11.09 -4.90
N ASN A 327 25.22 9.74 -4.80
CA ASN A 327 25.05 8.77 -5.89
C ASN A 327 25.96 9.03 -7.12
N GLN A 328 27.20 9.44 -6.87
CA GLN A 328 28.22 9.73 -7.90
C GLN A 328 29.20 8.58 -8.11
N GLY A 329 29.21 7.59 -7.21
CA GLY A 329 30.08 6.42 -7.25
C GLY A 329 29.48 5.25 -8.03
N SER A 330 29.97 4.05 -7.74
CA SER A 330 29.40 2.82 -8.30
C SER A 330 28.00 2.54 -7.77
N VAL A 331 27.23 1.74 -8.51
CA VAL A 331 25.89 1.29 -8.07
C VAL A 331 25.97 0.56 -6.72
N SER A 332 27.00 -0.26 -6.52
CA SER A 332 27.22 -0.98 -5.26
C SER A 332 27.44 -0.03 -4.07
N GLU A 333 28.23 1.03 -4.24
CA GLU A 333 28.44 2.05 -3.20
C GLU A 333 27.14 2.81 -2.89
N GLY A 334 26.40 3.19 -3.95
CA GLY A 334 25.10 3.83 -3.79
C GLY A 334 24.08 2.95 -3.05
N LEU A 335 24.04 1.66 -3.41
CA LEU A 335 23.17 0.68 -2.77
C LEU A 335 23.53 0.48 -1.29
N ASN A 336 24.82 0.31 -0.97
CA ASN A 336 25.23 0.15 0.43
C ASN A 336 24.85 1.35 1.29
N LYS A 337 25.07 2.58 0.80
CA LYS A 337 24.65 3.81 1.50
C LYS A 337 23.14 3.89 1.65
N LEU A 338 22.37 3.44 0.66
CA LEU A 338 20.91 3.38 0.73
C LEU A 338 20.43 2.38 1.78
N LEU A 339 21.02 1.18 1.81
CA LEU A 339 20.72 0.16 2.81
C LEU A 339 21.06 0.64 4.23
N ASP A 340 22.19 1.32 4.41
CA ASP A 340 22.59 1.89 5.71
C ASP A 340 21.60 2.99 6.16
N ALA A 341 21.19 3.87 5.24
CA ALA A 341 20.20 4.89 5.53
C ALA A 341 18.85 4.29 5.97
N ILE A 342 18.41 3.20 5.32
CA ILE A 342 17.18 2.49 5.68
C ILE A 342 17.32 1.85 7.07
N ARG A 343 18.47 1.23 7.38
CA ARG A 343 18.74 0.66 8.71
C ARG A 343 18.66 1.71 9.81
N ASP A 344 19.28 2.88 9.59
CA ASP A 344 19.25 3.99 10.55
C ASP A 344 17.83 4.52 10.77
N ILE A 345 17.05 4.67 9.71
CA ILE A 345 15.64 5.12 9.81
C ILE A 345 14.80 4.09 10.57
N TYR A 346 14.96 2.80 10.27
CA TYR A 346 14.23 1.74 10.97
C TYR A 346 14.63 1.65 12.45
N ALA A 347 15.91 1.78 12.78
CA ALA A 347 16.37 1.86 14.17
C ALA A 347 15.79 3.09 14.89
N GLY A 348 15.58 4.18 14.16
CA GLY A 348 15.00 5.43 14.70
C GLY A 348 13.58 5.26 15.25
N THR A 349 12.84 4.21 14.90
CA THR A 349 11.51 3.94 15.49
C THR A 349 11.58 3.62 16.98
N PHE A 350 12.76 3.21 17.45
CA PHE A 350 13.07 2.90 18.86
C PHE A 350 13.78 4.05 19.58
N ASP A 351 13.99 5.20 18.91
CA ASP A 351 14.62 6.38 19.53
C ASP A 351 13.80 6.83 20.75
N PRO A 352 14.47 7.04 21.92
CA PRO A 352 13.81 7.49 23.12
C PRO A 352 12.95 8.74 22.94
N ARG A 353 13.38 9.67 22.08
CA ARG A 353 12.63 10.91 21.79
C ARG A 353 11.31 10.60 21.08
N VAL A 354 11.32 9.64 20.15
CA VAL A 354 10.15 9.17 19.42
C VAL A 354 9.19 8.46 20.38
N LEU A 355 9.69 7.51 21.16
CA LEU A 355 8.88 6.74 22.11
C LEU A 355 8.29 7.63 23.20
N THR A 356 9.07 8.55 23.79
CA THR A 356 8.59 9.52 24.76
C THR A 356 7.51 10.44 24.16
N TYR A 357 7.70 10.93 22.94
CA TYR A 357 6.68 11.72 22.24
C TYR A 357 5.38 10.93 22.05
N ARG A 358 5.47 9.68 21.59
CA ARG A 358 4.31 8.81 21.40
C ARG A 358 3.59 8.52 22.73
N LEU A 359 4.34 8.24 23.78
CA LEU A 359 3.79 8.01 25.11
C LEU A 359 2.99 9.22 25.62
N ARG A 360 3.58 10.43 25.52
CA ARG A 360 2.96 11.67 26.00
C ARG A 360 1.72 12.10 25.19
N ASN A 361 1.62 11.66 23.94
CA ASN A 361 0.49 11.97 23.07
C ASN A 361 -0.53 10.83 22.94
N GLY A 362 -0.42 9.76 23.76
CA GLY A 362 -1.36 8.63 23.73
C GLY A 362 -1.27 7.79 22.45
N LEU A 363 -0.10 7.80 21.78
CA LEU A 363 0.14 7.10 20.51
C LEU A 363 0.92 5.80 20.70
N ILE A 364 1.24 5.41 21.95
CA ILE A 364 2.13 4.28 22.22
C ILE A 364 1.52 2.94 21.77
N ASP A 365 0.20 2.80 21.89
CA ASP A 365 -0.52 1.59 21.53
C ASP A 365 -0.76 1.43 20.02
N TYR A 366 -0.62 2.54 19.25
CA TYR A 366 -0.70 2.45 17.79
C TYR A 366 0.59 1.87 17.22
N PRO A 367 0.52 0.97 16.25
CA PRO A 367 1.71 0.45 15.62
C PRO A 367 2.47 1.55 14.87
N GLU A 368 3.79 1.62 15.07
CA GLU A 368 4.67 2.47 14.27
C GLU A 368 5.08 1.66 13.03
N SER A 369 4.45 1.95 11.91
CA SER A 369 4.79 1.32 10.63
C SER A 369 5.57 2.31 9.79
N MET A 370 6.84 1.99 9.52
CA MET A 370 7.77 2.92 8.88
C MET A 370 7.84 2.68 7.37
N GLY A 371 7.19 3.55 6.60
CA GLY A 371 7.48 3.70 5.18
C GLY A 371 8.71 4.56 4.94
N ILE A 372 9.27 4.52 3.73
CA ILE A 372 10.43 5.33 3.35
C ILE A 372 10.16 6.05 2.03
N LEU A 373 10.53 7.33 1.99
CA LEU A 373 10.55 8.16 0.79
C LEU A 373 11.98 8.26 0.29
N ILE A 374 12.23 7.87 -0.95
CA ILE A 374 13.49 8.06 -1.68
C ILE A 374 13.21 9.06 -2.80
N GLN A 375 13.83 10.23 -2.77
CA GLN A 375 13.49 11.33 -3.67
C GLN A 375 14.73 12.03 -4.20
N VAL A 376 14.76 12.30 -5.52
CA VAL A 376 15.83 13.07 -6.15
C VAL A 376 15.83 14.50 -5.61
N ILE A 377 17.02 14.98 -5.23
CA ILE A 377 17.24 16.36 -4.79
C ILE A 377 17.48 17.22 -6.03
N THR A 378 16.84 18.38 -6.06
CA THR A 378 17.09 19.40 -7.08
C THR A 378 17.91 20.55 -6.52
N GLY A 379 18.76 21.10 -7.36
CA GLY A 379 19.59 22.26 -7.02
C GLY A 379 20.54 22.58 -8.16
N ASN A 380 21.31 23.66 -8.00
CA ASN A 380 22.33 24.08 -8.93
C ASN A 380 23.70 23.56 -8.50
N LYS A 381 24.43 22.96 -9.43
CA LYS A 381 25.78 22.46 -9.18
C LYS A 381 26.77 23.62 -9.12
N GLN A 382 27.47 23.75 -7.99
CA GLN A 382 28.56 24.72 -7.77
C GLN A 382 29.83 23.96 -7.38
N GLY A 383 30.67 23.69 -8.35
CA GLY A 383 31.86 22.85 -8.18
C GLY A 383 31.46 21.40 -7.81
N ASN A 384 31.83 20.96 -6.62
CA ASN A 384 31.50 19.62 -6.09
C ASN A 384 30.22 19.60 -5.22
N TYR A 385 29.55 20.73 -5.08
CA TYR A 385 28.37 20.86 -4.23
C TYR A 385 27.10 21.08 -5.08
N LEU A 386 25.97 20.61 -4.55
CA LEU A 386 24.65 20.88 -5.08
C LEU A 386 23.88 21.73 -4.06
N PHE A 387 23.43 22.91 -4.47
CA PHE A 387 22.66 23.81 -3.62
C PHE A 387 21.36 24.20 -4.29
N PRO A 388 20.22 24.17 -3.57
CA PRO A 388 19.01 24.85 -4.04
C PRO A 388 19.23 26.38 -3.98
N ASP A 389 18.59 27.11 -4.85
CA ASP A 389 18.62 28.58 -4.79
C ASP A 389 17.87 29.07 -3.56
N ILE A 390 16.75 28.43 -3.27
CA ILE A 390 15.87 28.73 -2.15
C ILE A 390 15.37 27.42 -1.56
N SER A 391 15.30 27.32 -0.25
CA SER A 391 14.60 26.27 0.47
C SER A 391 13.69 26.85 1.54
N GLY A 392 12.72 26.10 1.99
CA GLY A 392 11.82 26.57 3.02
C GLY A 392 10.77 25.56 3.47
N VAL A 393 10.00 25.97 4.45
CA VAL A 393 8.89 25.22 5.04
C VAL A 393 7.68 26.12 5.13
N GLY A 394 6.53 25.63 4.68
CA GLY A 394 5.23 26.25 4.86
C GLY A 394 4.36 25.41 5.79
N ALA A 395 3.58 26.06 6.63
CA ALA A 395 2.57 25.42 7.46
C ALA A 395 1.27 26.23 7.44
N SER A 396 0.14 25.53 7.44
CA SER A 396 -1.19 26.18 7.44
C SER A 396 -1.58 26.76 8.79
N LYS A 397 -0.89 26.38 9.88
CA LYS A 397 -1.08 26.93 11.22
C LYS A 397 0.27 27.32 11.80
N SER A 398 0.33 28.46 12.50
CA SER A 398 1.53 28.88 13.19
C SER A 398 1.55 28.30 14.61
N PRO A 399 2.61 27.54 15.01
CA PRO A 399 2.80 27.15 16.40
C PRO A 399 3.27 28.30 17.29
N PHE A 400 3.66 29.43 16.68
CA PHE A 400 4.18 30.58 17.38
C PHE A 400 3.20 31.74 17.30
N ILE A 401 2.81 32.27 18.47
CA ILE A 401 2.14 33.59 18.57
C ILE A 401 3.24 34.60 18.63
N TRP A 402 3.51 35.30 17.54
CA TRP A 402 4.44 36.42 17.54
C TRP A 402 3.81 37.58 18.30
N GLN A 403 4.35 37.90 19.47
CA GLN A 403 4.03 39.16 20.18
C GLN A 403 4.69 40.34 19.46
N GLY A 404 4.16 40.73 18.33
CA GLY A 404 4.59 41.88 17.56
C GLY A 404 3.39 42.76 17.23
N ASN A 405 3.60 44.07 17.11
CA ASN A 405 2.67 45.18 17.03
C ASN A 405 1.48 45.10 16.02
N SER A 406 1.03 44.00 15.56
CA SER A 406 -0.19 43.85 14.77
C SER A 406 -1.27 43.12 15.56
N LYS A 407 -2.30 43.84 15.88
CA LYS A 407 -3.56 43.34 16.42
C LYS A 407 -4.16 42.34 15.44
N ASN A 408 -4.10 41.08 15.66
CA ASN A 408 -4.77 39.98 14.97
C ASN A 408 -3.88 38.94 14.24
N THR A 409 -2.81 38.46 14.82
CA THR A 409 -2.26 37.17 14.35
C THR A 409 -3.04 36.05 14.99
N SER A 410 -3.96 35.47 14.21
CA SER A 410 -4.64 34.22 14.56
C SER A 410 -3.67 33.05 14.40
N THR A 411 -3.71 32.06 15.28
CA THR A 411 -2.97 30.78 15.10
C THR A 411 -3.38 30.06 13.83
N ASP A 412 -4.50 30.44 13.22
CA ASP A 412 -5.01 29.89 11.96
C ASP A 412 -4.41 30.56 10.71
N GLU A 413 -3.61 31.62 10.89
CA GLU A 413 -2.78 32.16 9.81
C GLU A 413 -1.54 31.28 9.63
N GLY A 414 -1.38 30.70 8.43
CA GLY A 414 -0.20 29.92 8.08
C GLY A 414 1.07 30.77 8.08
N TYR A 415 2.22 30.14 8.02
CA TYR A 415 3.49 30.81 7.84
C TYR A 415 4.35 30.11 6.79
N ILE A 416 5.24 30.88 6.18
CA ILE A 416 6.28 30.36 5.30
C ILE A 416 7.62 30.85 5.83
N ARG A 417 8.53 29.91 6.10
CA ARG A 417 9.93 30.20 6.38
C ARG A 417 10.74 29.94 5.12
N VAL A 418 11.47 30.92 4.64
CA VAL A 418 12.27 30.84 3.42
C VAL A 418 13.72 31.17 3.73
N VAL A 419 14.64 30.39 3.15
CA VAL A 419 16.08 30.53 3.29
C VAL A 419 16.72 30.56 1.89
N CYS A 420 17.65 31.47 1.66
CA CYS A 420 18.47 31.42 0.46
C CYS A 420 19.52 30.30 0.62
N GLY A 421 19.54 29.37 -0.32
CA GLY A 421 20.42 28.21 -0.25
C GLY A 421 19.79 27.03 0.52
N LEU A 422 20.62 26.24 1.20
CA LEU A 422 20.23 25.05 1.97
C LEU A 422 19.88 25.45 3.42
N GLY A 423 18.72 25.05 3.87
CA GLY A 423 18.25 25.25 5.25
C GLY A 423 16.72 25.20 5.36
N THR A 424 16.20 25.11 6.59
CA THR A 424 14.77 25.19 6.93
C THR A 424 14.53 26.05 8.15
#